data_2ee9ad40a98209dd70101792cb471432
#
_entry.id   2ee9ad40a98209dd70101792cb471432
#
_cell.length_a   1.000
_cell.length_b   1.000
_cell.length_c   1.000
_cell.angle_alpha   90.00
_cell.angle_beta   90.00
_cell.angle_gamma   90.00
#
_symmetry.space_group_name_H-M   'P 1'
#
loop_
_entity.id
_entity.type
_entity.pdbx_description
1 polymer ?
#
loop_
_entity_poly.entity_id
_entity_poly.type
_entity_poly.pdbx_seq_one_letter_code
_entity_poly.pdbx_strand_id
1 'polypeptide(L)'
;MRVALAEAEAASAHDDVPIGAVLVEGDRIVGRGHNRRELDGDPTAHAELLALRAGAAARGGWRLDGCTLYVTLEPCVMCAGALVLARIDRVVFAADDPKAGAVGALYDVPRDPRLNHNVEVVRGVLAEEAAGLLKGFFAARRARS
;
A
#
# COMPACT_ATOMS: atom_id res chain seq x y z
N MET A 1 2.92 -5.09 9.74
CA MET A 1 1.52 -4.75 9.36
C MET A 1 0.82 -3.84 10.38
N ARG A 2 1.03 -3.96 11.66
CA ARG A 2 0.34 -3.09 12.64
C ARG A 2 0.68 -1.62 12.49
N VAL A 3 1.91 -1.29 12.12
CA VAL A 3 2.30 0.10 11.84
C VAL A 3 1.57 0.61 10.59
N ALA A 4 1.39 -0.25 9.57
CA ALA A 4 0.62 0.12 8.38
C ALA A 4 -0.85 0.37 8.72
N LEU A 5 -1.43 -0.42 9.65
CA LEU A 5 -2.81 -0.18 10.12
C LEU A 5 -2.92 1.16 10.86
N ALA A 6 -1.93 1.53 11.67
CA ALA A 6 -1.90 2.82 12.34
C ALA A 6 -1.85 3.97 11.33
N GLU A 7 -1.07 3.82 10.25
CA GLU A 7 -1.05 4.78 9.15
C GLU A 7 -2.42 4.86 8.46
N ALA A 8 -3.10 3.73 8.27
CA ALA A 8 -4.44 3.71 7.70
C ALA A 8 -5.43 4.53 8.54
N GLU A 9 -5.37 4.40 9.86
CA GLU A 9 -6.23 5.18 10.75
C GLU A 9 -5.98 6.68 10.61
N ALA A 10 -4.73 7.08 10.41
CA ALA A 10 -4.39 8.49 10.19
C ALA A 10 -5.08 9.08 8.95
N ALA A 11 -5.26 8.28 7.90
CA ALA A 11 -5.98 8.72 6.70
C ALA A 11 -7.45 9.06 7.00
N SER A 12 -8.10 8.29 7.88
CA SER A 12 -9.49 8.53 8.26
C SER A 12 -9.67 9.89 8.94
N ALA A 13 -8.63 10.39 9.62
CA ALA A 13 -8.68 11.66 10.33
C ALA A 13 -8.91 12.85 9.39
N HIS A 14 -8.54 12.74 8.11
CA HIS A 14 -8.80 13.75 7.09
C HIS A 14 -9.75 13.26 5.99
N ASP A 15 -10.57 12.28 6.32
CA ASP A 15 -11.66 11.77 5.46
C ASP A 15 -11.21 11.08 4.18
N ASP A 16 -9.99 10.56 4.19
CA ASP A 16 -9.49 9.68 3.14
C ASP A 16 -9.74 8.22 3.51
N VAL A 17 -9.93 7.38 2.51
CA VAL A 17 -10.11 5.94 2.72
C VAL A 17 -8.91 5.38 3.51
N PRO A 18 -9.14 4.61 4.59
CA PRO A 18 -8.06 4.19 5.50
C PRO A 18 -7.20 3.09 4.91
N ILE A 19 -6.17 3.51 4.20
CA ILE A 19 -5.14 2.66 3.61
C ILE A 19 -3.80 3.19 4.09
N GLY A 20 -2.97 2.30 4.63
CA GLY A 20 -1.64 2.65 5.13
C GLY A 20 -0.59 1.71 4.59
N ALA A 21 0.64 2.22 4.47
CA ALA A 21 1.77 1.45 3.97
C ALA A 21 3.05 1.80 4.70
N VAL A 22 3.92 0.80 4.86
CA VAL A 22 5.22 0.96 5.51
C VAL A 22 6.26 0.21 4.69
N LEU A 23 7.36 0.89 4.35
CA LEU A 23 8.48 0.28 3.66
C LEU A 23 9.57 -0.05 4.68
N VAL A 24 10.04 -1.31 4.66
CA VAL A 24 10.96 -1.85 5.66
C VAL A 24 12.20 -2.42 4.97
N GLU A 25 13.36 -2.08 5.49
CA GLU A 25 14.63 -2.68 5.09
C GLU A 25 15.23 -3.39 6.31
N GLY A 26 15.29 -4.72 6.25
CA GLY A 26 15.65 -5.52 7.43
C GLY A 26 14.60 -5.34 8.52
N ASP A 27 15.00 -4.81 9.68
CA ASP A 27 14.09 -4.50 10.79
C ASP A 27 13.83 -2.99 10.93
N ARG A 28 14.29 -2.18 9.97
CA ARG A 28 14.15 -0.72 9.98
C ARG A 28 13.03 -0.26 9.06
N ILE A 29 12.18 0.63 9.58
CA ILE A 29 11.21 1.35 8.77
C ILE A 29 11.94 2.49 8.05
N VAL A 30 11.90 2.49 6.71
CA VAL A 30 12.55 3.52 5.89
C VAL A 30 11.57 4.44 5.19
N GLY A 31 10.27 4.10 5.19
CA GLY A 31 9.24 4.95 4.61
C GLY A 31 7.88 4.61 5.16
N ARG A 32 7.01 5.60 5.28
CA ARG A 32 5.61 5.46 5.71
C ARG A 32 4.72 6.27 4.81
N GLY A 33 3.47 5.84 4.65
CA GLY A 33 2.49 6.59 3.92
C GLY A 33 1.08 6.15 4.27
N HIS A 34 0.13 7.05 4.12
CA HIS A 34 -1.28 6.72 4.16
C HIS A 34 -1.98 7.50 3.05
N ASN A 35 -3.16 7.04 2.66
CA ASN A 35 -3.91 7.63 1.56
C ASN A 35 -4.19 9.10 1.85
N ARG A 36 -3.82 9.97 0.90
CA ARG A 36 -4.00 11.42 0.96
C ARG A 36 -4.66 11.97 -0.30
N ARG A 37 -5.35 11.11 -1.04
CA ARG A 37 -5.98 11.52 -2.31
C ARG A 37 -6.88 12.73 -2.16
N GLU A 38 -7.75 12.71 -1.14
CA GLU A 38 -8.65 13.84 -0.88
C GLU A 38 -7.90 15.02 -0.26
N LEU A 39 -7.07 14.77 0.75
CA LEU A 39 -6.35 15.82 1.46
C LEU A 39 -5.44 16.63 0.51
N ASP A 40 -4.70 15.96 -0.37
CA ASP A 40 -3.75 16.60 -1.28
C ASP A 40 -4.39 16.96 -2.64
N GLY A 41 -5.61 16.50 -2.91
CA GLY A 41 -6.23 16.65 -4.23
C GLY A 41 -5.39 16.01 -5.32
N ASP A 42 -4.77 14.86 -5.04
CA ASP A 42 -3.80 14.20 -5.92
C ASP A 42 -4.24 12.75 -6.15
N PRO A 43 -4.60 12.38 -7.40
CA PRO A 43 -5.05 11.02 -7.71
C PRO A 43 -3.97 9.97 -7.53
N THR A 44 -2.69 10.36 -7.42
CA THR A 44 -1.58 9.43 -7.21
C THR A 44 -1.13 9.35 -5.76
N ALA A 45 -1.74 10.10 -4.84
CA ALA A 45 -1.34 10.13 -3.42
C ALA A 45 -1.85 8.91 -2.66
N HIS A 46 -1.52 7.72 -3.16
CA HIS A 46 -1.80 6.45 -2.49
C HIS A 46 -0.72 6.15 -1.45
N ALA A 47 -1.11 5.43 -0.40
CA ALA A 47 -0.22 5.06 0.71
C ALA A 47 1.09 4.45 0.21
N GLU A 48 1.01 3.55 -0.76
CA GLU A 48 2.16 2.82 -1.30
C GLU A 48 3.15 3.77 -1.97
N LEU A 49 2.66 4.68 -2.81
CA LEU A 49 3.53 5.64 -3.51
C LEU A 49 4.23 6.57 -2.53
N LEU A 50 3.51 7.01 -1.49
CA LEU A 50 4.08 7.89 -0.48
C LEU A 50 5.16 7.16 0.34
N ALA A 51 4.93 5.89 0.69
CA ALA A 51 5.92 5.08 1.39
C ALA A 51 7.17 4.84 0.53
N LEU A 52 6.99 4.54 -0.77
CA LEU A 52 8.10 4.35 -1.71
C LEU A 52 8.92 5.63 -1.86
N ARG A 53 8.25 6.78 -2.01
CA ARG A 53 8.92 8.07 -2.12
C ARG A 53 9.73 8.39 -0.88
N ALA A 54 9.17 8.16 0.30
CA ALA A 54 9.87 8.38 1.55
C ALA A 54 11.11 7.48 1.67
N GLY A 55 10.98 6.21 1.29
CA GLY A 55 12.08 5.26 1.29
C GLY A 55 13.19 5.64 0.30
N ALA A 56 12.81 6.07 -0.88
CA ALA A 56 13.76 6.53 -1.91
C ALA A 56 14.53 7.76 -1.43
N ALA A 57 13.84 8.72 -0.80
CA ALA A 57 14.49 9.90 -0.24
C ALA A 57 15.47 9.51 0.88
N ALA A 58 15.09 8.59 1.75
CA ALA A 58 15.95 8.12 2.85
C ALA A 58 17.20 7.40 2.33
N ARG A 59 17.05 6.62 1.25
CA ARG A 59 18.15 5.85 0.65
C ARG A 59 19.04 6.73 -0.25
N GLY A 60 18.49 7.82 -0.78
CA GLY A 60 19.18 8.69 -1.74
C GLY A 60 19.18 8.14 -3.16
N GLY A 61 18.17 7.34 -3.52
CA GLY A 61 18.06 6.77 -4.87
C GLY A 61 16.74 6.02 -5.04
N TRP A 62 16.36 5.77 -6.29
CA TRP A 62 15.07 5.17 -6.62
C TRP A 62 15.02 3.65 -6.41
N ARG A 63 16.16 2.95 -6.44
CA ARG A 63 16.18 1.49 -6.26
C ARG A 63 15.99 1.15 -4.79
N LEU A 64 14.99 0.31 -4.54
CA LEU A 64 14.64 -0.11 -3.18
C LEU A 64 14.86 -1.62 -2.98
N ASP A 65 15.96 -2.12 -3.54
CA ASP A 65 16.38 -3.51 -3.38
C ASP A 65 16.50 -3.85 -1.89
N GLY A 66 16.08 -5.04 -1.51
CA GLY A 66 16.14 -5.49 -0.13
C GLY A 66 14.98 -5.01 0.74
N CYS A 67 14.05 -4.23 0.18
CA CYS A 67 12.92 -3.68 0.93
C CYS A 67 11.68 -4.54 0.80
N THR A 68 10.85 -4.53 1.85
CA THR A 68 9.51 -5.12 1.87
C THR A 68 8.49 -4.00 2.12
N LEU A 69 7.43 -3.96 1.32
CA LEU A 69 6.31 -3.05 1.56
C LEU A 69 5.19 -3.81 2.26
N TYR A 70 4.73 -3.26 3.39
CA TYR A 70 3.52 -3.73 4.08
C TYR A 70 2.41 -2.73 3.78
N VAL A 71 1.28 -3.19 3.28
CA VAL A 71 0.14 -2.33 2.93
C VAL A 71 -1.16 -2.98 3.37
N THR A 72 -2.11 -2.18 3.84
CA THR A 72 -3.34 -2.70 4.46
C THR A 72 -4.37 -3.19 3.44
N LEU A 73 -4.25 -2.77 2.18
CA LEU A 73 -5.14 -3.20 1.10
C LEU A 73 -4.29 -3.62 -0.10
N GLU A 74 -4.74 -4.63 -0.83
CA GLU A 74 -4.08 -5.08 -2.06
C GLU A 74 -3.82 -3.89 -2.99
N PRO A 75 -2.58 -3.69 -3.46
CA PRO A 75 -2.25 -2.57 -4.35
C PRO A 75 -3.03 -2.58 -5.66
N CYS A 76 -3.43 -1.39 -6.11
CA CYS A 76 -4.03 -1.20 -7.42
C CYS A 76 -2.97 -1.28 -8.53
N VAL A 77 -3.40 -1.17 -9.80
CA VAL A 77 -2.50 -1.31 -10.95
C VAL A 77 -1.37 -0.27 -10.95
N MET A 78 -1.67 0.97 -10.54
CA MET A 78 -0.66 2.03 -10.44
C MET A 78 0.42 1.67 -9.41
N CYS A 79 -0.02 1.28 -8.21
CA CYS A 79 0.90 0.97 -7.13
C CYS A 79 1.66 -0.32 -7.37
N ALA A 80 1.00 -1.36 -7.88
CA ALA A 80 1.65 -2.61 -8.24
C ALA A 80 2.76 -2.39 -9.26
N GLY A 81 2.51 -1.54 -10.26
CA GLY A 81 3.54 -1.14 -11.23
C GLY A 81 4.70 -0.42 -10.57
N ALA A 82 4.40 0.48 -9.63
CA ALA A 82 5.43 1.22 -8.91
C ALA A 82 6.34 0.30 -8.08
N LEU A 83 5.78 -0.76 -7.47
CA LEU A 83 6.57 -1.74 -6.72
C LEU A 83 7.61 -2.42 -7.61
N VAL A 84 7.20 -2.79 -8.82
CA VAL A 84 8.10 -3.41 -9.81
C VAL A 84 9.17 -2.42 -10.25
N LEU A 85 8.76 -1.19 -10.58
CA LEU A 85 9.70 -0.15 -11.02
C LEU A 85 10.72 0.21 -9.94
N ALA A 86 10.30 0.21 -8.68
CA ALA A 86 11.17 0.49 -7.54
C ALA A 86 12.11 -0.67 -7.18
N ARG A 87 11.89 -1.86 -7.75
CA ARG A 87 12.71 -3.06 -7.51
C ARG A 87 12.66 -3.56 -6.07
N ILE A 88 11.51 -3.44 -5.38
CA ILE A 88 11.41 -4.00 -4.04
C ILE A 88 11.42 -5.54 -4.09
N ASP A 89 11.80 -6.16 -2.98
CA ASP A 89 11.91 -7.62 -2.89
C ASP A 89 10.56 -8.29 -2.63
N ARG A 90 9.72 -7.68 -1.79
CA ARG A 90 8.50 -8.33 -1.31
C ARG A 90 7.40 -7.31 -1.02
N VAL A 91 6.16 -7.71 -1.29
CA VAL A 91 4.97 -6.97 -0.85
C VAL A 91 4.12 -7.89 0.02
N VAL A 92 3.70 -7.37 1.18
CA VAL A 92 2.82 -8.05 2.12
C VAL A 92 1.57 -7.20 2.24
N PHE A 93 0.39 -7.75 1.90
CA PHE A 93 -0.85 -6.99 2.05
C PHE A 93 -1.85 -7.72 2.94
N ALA A 94 -2.75 -6.95 3.55
CA ALA A 94 -3.75 -7.46 4.48
C ALA A 94 -5.00 -7.94 3.74
N ALA A 95 -5.83 -7.03 3.29
CA ALA A 95 -7.11 -7.34 2.65
C ALA A 95 -6.98 -7.40 1.12
N ASP A 96 -7.70 -8.34 0.51
CA ASP A 96 -7.83 -8.40 -0.95
C ASP A 96 -8.72 -7.24 -1.43
N ASP A 97 -8.48 -6.78 -2.67
CA ASP A 97 -9.35 -5.80 -3.32
C ASP A 97 -9.93 -6.40 -4.59
N PRO A 98 -11.15 -6.97 -4.52
CA PRO A 98 -11.74 -7.62 -5.69
C PRO A 98 -12.14 -6.65 -6.81
N LYS A 99 -12.19 -5.35 -6.51
CA LYS A 99 -12.62 -4.33 -7.49
C LYS A 99 -11.46 -3.70 -8.25
N ALA A 100 -10.31 -3.54 -7.61
CA ALA A 100 -9.18 -2.79 -8.18
C ALA A 100 -7.82 -3.44 -7.95
N GLY A 101 -7.77 -4.58 -7.28
CA GLY A 101 -6.50 -5.21 -6.92
C GLY A 101 -5.70 -5.72 -8.11
N ALA A 102 -4.41 -5.47 -8.10
CA ALA A 102 -3.51 -5.85 -9.18
C ALA A 102 -2.38 -6.78 -8.71
N VAL A 103 -2.58 -7.45 -7.57
CA VAL A 103 -1.64 -8.42 -6.99
C VAL A 103 -2.36 -9.77 -6.81
N GLY A 104 -3.15 -10.13 -7.81
CA GLY A 104 -3.86 -11.40 -7.89
C GLY A 104 -5.36 -11.31 -8.11
N ALA A 105 -6.03 -10.21 -7.75
CA ALA A 105 -7.48 -10.07 -7.88
C ALA A 105 -7.91 -9.88 -9.34
N LEU A 106 -7.65 -8.71 -9.95
CA LEU A 106 -7.96 -8.47 -11.36
C LEU A 106 -6.74 -8.70 -12.24
N TYR A 107 -5.59 -8.26 -11.79
CA TYR A 107 -4.31 -8.39 -12.48
C TYR A 107 -3.30 -8.97 -11.51
N ASP A 108 -2.17 -9.42 -12.01
CA ASP A 108 -1.06 -9.89 -11.18
C ASP A 108 0.25 -9.30 -11.71
N VAL A 109 0.42 -7.99 -11.50
CA VAL A 109 1.55 -7.24 -12.03
C VAL A 109 2.89 -7.66 -11.40
N PRO A 110 3.00 -7.80 -10.06
CA PRO A 110 4.31 -8.11 -9.45
C PRO A 110 4.88 -9.46 -9.83
N ARG A 111 4.03 -10.42 -10.27
CA ARG A 111 4.48 -11.76 -10.66
C ARG A 111 4.43 -12.00 -12.16
N ASP A 112 4.22 -10.96 -12.97
CA ASP A 112 4.17 -11.10 -14.42
C ASP A 112 5.58 -11.40 -14.95
N PRO A 113 5.79 -12.60 -15.57
CA PRO A 113 7.14 -13.01 -16.02
C PRO A 113 7.67 -12.19 -17.20
N ARG A 114 6.82 -11.39 -17.84
CA ARG A 114 7.24 -10.53 -18.96
C ARG A 114 7.94 -9.27 -18.47
N LEU A 115 7.74 -8.90 -17.18
CA LEU A 115 8.42 -7.75 -16.60
C LEU A 115 9.84 -8.13 -16.20
N ASN A 116 10.73 -7.13 -16.19
CA ASN A 116 12.17 -7.36 -15.92
C ASN A 116 12.51 -7.48 -14.42
N HIS A 117 11.49 -7.40 -13.55
CA HIS A 117 11.64 -7.61 -12.11
C HIS A 117 10.34 -8.17 -11.58
N ASN A 118 10.42 -9.15 -10.70
CA ASN A 118 9.25 -9.69 -10.02
C ASN A 118 9.39 -9.48 -8.51
N VAL A 119 8.25 -9.38 -7.83
CA VAL A 119 8.17 -9.10 -6.40
C VAL A 119 7.51 -10.31 -5.72
N GLU A 120 8.10 -10.80 -4.63
CA GLU A 120 7.48 -11.84 -3.83
C GLU A 120 6.22 -11.30 -3.18
N VAL A 121 5.14 -12.09 -3.16
CA VAL A 121 3.83 -11.68 -2.65
C VAL A 121 3.43 -12.52 -1.45
N VAL A 122 3.08 -11.84 -0.35
CA VAL A 122 2.49 -12.48 0.85
C VAL A 122 1.17 -11.76 1.12
N ARG A 123 0.10 -12.53 1.32
CA ARG A 123 -1.25 -11.96 1.45
C ARG A 123 -1.93 -12.41 2.74
N GLY A 124 -2.93 -11.65 3.17
CA GLY A 124 -3.82 -12.05 4.25
C GLY A 124 -3.30 -11.77 5.66
N VAL A 125 -2.25 -10.96 5.80
CA VAL A 125 -1.69 -10.63 7.12
C VAL A 125 -2.56 -9.55 7.77
N LEU A 126 -3.26 -9.88 8.86
CA LEU A 126 -4.21 -9.01 9.56
C LEU A 126 -5.35 -8.52 8.63
N ALA A 127 -5.80 -9.41 7.75
CA ALA A 127 -6.83 -9.08 6.75
C ALA A 127 -8.14 -8.62 7.38
N GLU A 128 -8.57 -9.24 8.50
CA GLU A 128 -9.82 -8.87 9.14
C GLU A 128 -9.78 -7.47 9.74
N GLU A 129 -8.67 -7.11 10.38
CA GLU A 129 -8.50 -5.77 10.96
C GLU A 129 -8.53 -4.70 9.87
N ALA A 130 -7.83 -4.93 8.76
CA ALA A 130 -7.82 -4.00 7.63
C ALA A 130 -9.21 -3.88 7.00
N ALA A 131 -9.88 -4.99 6.77
CA ALA A 131 -11.24 -4.99 6.23
C ALA A 131 -12.20 -4.27 7.15
N GLY A 132 -12.04 -4.43 8.48
CA GLY A 132 -12.84 -3.75 9.48
C GLY A 132 -12.72 -2.23 9.41
N LEU A 133 -11.50 -1.72 9.25
CA LEU A 133 -11.28 -0.28 9.08
C LEU A 133 -12.00 0.27 7.85
N LEU A 134 -11.90 -0.45 6.72
CA LEU A 134 -12.56 -0.04 5.48
C LEU A 134 -14.08 -0.05 5.63
N LYS A 135 -14.64 -1.11 6.19
CA LYS A 135 -16.09 -1.23 6.41
C LYS A 135 -16.60 -0.12 7.33
N GLY A 136 -15.87 0.15 8.41
CA GLY A 136 -16.23 1.20 9.35
C GLY A 136 -16.23 2.58 8.70
N PHE A 137 -15.24 2.87 7.90
CA PHE A 137 -15.13 4.14 7.17
C PHE A 137 -16.30 4.34 6.21
N PHE A 138 -16.61 3.34 5.38
CA PHE A 138 -17.68 3.46 4.39
C PHE A 138 -19.06 3.49 5.06
N ALA A 139 -19.26 2.76 6.16
CA ALA A 139 -20.49 2.82 6.93
C ALA A 139 -20.72 4.22 7.51
N ALA A 140 -19.67 4.84 8.08
CA ALA A 140 -19.76 6.19 8.62
C ALA A 140 -20.04 7.22 7.52
N ARG A 141 -19.43 7.05 6.34
CA ARG A 141 -19.66 7.93 5.19
C ARG A 141 -21.10 7.85 4.69
N ARG A 142 -21.67 6.64 4.59
CA ARG A 142 -23.06 6.45 4.18
C ARG A 142 -24.05 7.07 5.18
N ALA A 143 -23.73 6.99 6.48
CA ALA A 143 -24.58 7.57 7.52
C ALA A 143 -24.62 9.11 7.47
N ARG A 144 -23.60 9.75 6.85
CA ARG A 144 -23.53 11.23 6.72
C ARG A 144 -24.13 11.75 5.43
N SER A 145 -24.41 10.87 4.48
CA SER A 145 -24.96 11.28 3.16
C SER A 145 -26.48 11.27 3.10
#